data_1db4f7e0b1bee9335fa5c1649d2d14de
#
_entry.id   1db4f7e0b1bee9335fa5c1649d2d14de
#
_cell.length_a   1.000
_cell.length_b   1.000
_cell.length_c   1.000
_cell.angle_alpha   90.00
_cell.angle_beta   90.00
_cell.angle_gamma   90.00
#
_symmetry.space_group_name_H-M   'P 1'
#
loop_
_entity.id
_entity.type
_entity.pdbx_description
1 polymer ?
#
loop_
_entity_poly.entity_id
_entity_poly.type
_entity_poly.pdbx_seq_one_letter_code
_entity_poly.pdbx_strand_id
1 'polypeptide(L)'
;MNTPQIVIDTNVLIAAQRSQRGASSKLMSLLGTNRFDVHVSVPLVLEYEEVLLRQRVQLGLTQQDVTDLIDAICALTHHHRIYFLWRPYLRDAKDEMVLELAVAARCDCIITYNRRDFAGVEKFGIRVLDAREFLQEIGELA
;
A
#
# COMPACT_ATOMS: atom_id res chain seq x y z
N MET A 1 13.12 -19.09 -3.12
CA MET A 1 11.78 -18.51 -2.98
C MET A 1 11.87 -17.00 -3.17
N ASN A 2 10.97 -16.46 -3.94
CA ASN A 2 10.99 -15.04 -4.23
C ASN A 2 10.32 -14.26 -3.10
N THR A 3 10.91 -13.12 -2.77
CA THR A 3 10.30 -12.17 -1.84
C THR A 3 9.01 -11.63 -2.42
N PRO A 4 7.89 -11.64 -1.68
CA PRO A 4 6.64 -11.07 -2.19
C PRO A 4 6.78 -9.59 -2.53
N GLN A 5 6.21 -9.19 -3.67
CA GLN A 5 6.23 -7.82 -4.17
C GLN A 5 4.82 -7.25 -4.05
N ILE A 6 4.65 -6.18 -3.31
CA ILE A 6 3.32 -5.67 -2.98
C ILE A 6 3.20 -4.16 -3.16
N VAL A 7 1.95 -3.72 -3.34
CA VAL A 7 1.56 -2.31 -3.22
C VAL A 7 0.56 -2.22 -2.08
N ILE A 8 0.72 -1.22 -1.22
CA ILE A 8 -0.15 -0.98 -0.08
C ILE A 8 -1.07 0.19 -0.41
N ASP A 9 -2.39 -0.08 -0.44
CA ASP A 9 -3.39 0.95 -0.65
C ASP A 9 -3.45 1.88 0.57
N THR A 10 -3.83 3.12 0.35
CA THR A 10 -3.86 4.16 1.39
C THR A 10 -4.68 3.76 2.61
N ASN A 11 -5.80 3.06 2.43
CA ASN A 11 -6.64 2.68 3.57
C ASN A 11 -5.93 1.77 4.57
N VAL A 12 -4.98 0.97 4.11
CA VAL A 12 -4.18 0.10 4.99
C VAL A 12 -3.20 0.93 5.82
N LEU A 13 -2.55 1.91 5.19
CA LEU A 13 -1.66 2.84 5.90
C LEU A 13 -2.42 3.61 6.99
N ILE A 14 -3.61 4.10 6.67
CA ILE A 14 -4.44 4.83 7.64
C ILE A 14 -4.87 3.89 8.79
N ALA A 15 -5.28 2.68 8.48
CA ALA A 15 -5.66 1.71 9.51
C ALA A 15 -4.49 1.40 10.46
N ALA A 16 -3.26 1.37 9.94
CA ALA A 16 -2.07 1.17 10.76
C ALA A 16 -1.88 2.27 11.80
N GLN A 17 -2.30 3.50 11.48
CA GLN A 17 -2.20 4.62 12.41
C GLN A 17 -3.31 4.62 13.46
N ARG A 18 -4.44 3.98 13.17
CA ARG A 18 -5.58 3.91 14.10
C ARG A 18 -5.41 2.89 15.20
N SER A 19 -4.70 1.79 14.93
CA SER A 19 -4.57 0.69 15.87
C SER A 19 -3.17 0.12 15.83
N GLN A 20 -2.43 0.28 16.91
CA GLN A 20 -1.06 -0.24 17.04
C GLN A 20 -1.01 -1.76 17.15
N ARG A 21 -2.13 -2.40 17.48
CA ARG A 21 -2.21 -3.86 17.63
C ARG A 21 -2.79 -4.57 16.42
N GLY A 22 -3.25 -3.80 15.43
CA GLY A 22 -3.88 -4.35 14.25
C GLY A 22 -2.90 -4.93 13.25
N ALA A 23 -3.45 -5.71 12.31
CA ALA A 23 -2.65 -6.32 11.24
C ALA A 23 -1.95 -5.28 10.37
N SER A 24 -2.62 -4.16 10.09
CA SER A 24 -2.01 -3.08 9.28
C SER A 24 -0.79 -2.48 9.95
N SER A 25 -0.85 -2.27 11.28
CA SER A 25 0.29 -1.75 12.04
C SER A 25 1.46 -2.73 12.00
N LYS A 26 1.17 -4.03 12.15
CA LYS A 26 2.21 -5.05 12.05
C LYS A 26 2.83 -5.07 10.66
N LEU A 27 2.01 -4.99 9.62
CA LEU A 27 2.49 -4.92 8.24
C LEU A 27 3.46 -3.76 8.06
N MET A 28 3.08 -2.57 8.50
CA MET A 28 3.93 -1.38 8.36
C MET A 28 5.22 -1.50 9.20
N SER A 29 5.17 -2.17 10.34
CA SER A 29 6.37 -2.38 11.18
C SER A 29 7.40 -3.28 10.52
N LEU A 30 7.00 -4.08 9.55
CA LEU A 30 7.89 -5.00 8.84
C LEU A 30 8.53 -4.40 7.59
N LEU A 31 8.23 -3.13 7.27
CA LEU A 31 8.91 -2.45 6.18
C LEU A 31 10.41 -2.44 6.42
N GLY A 32 11.17 -2.76 5.40
CA GLY A 32 12.64 -2.77 5.49
C GLY A 32 13.24 -4.01 6.14
N THR A 33 12.42 -5.01 6.48
CA THR A 33 12.91 -6.25 7.12
C THR A 33 13.23 -7.36 6.14
N ASN A 34 13.05 -7.11 4.84
CA ASN A 34 13.27 -8.08 3.75
C ASN A 34 12.25 -9.23 3.72
N ARG A 35 11.15 -9.13 4.47
CA ARG A 35 10.07 -10.13 4.42
C ARG A 35 9.20 -9.95 3.18
N PHE A 36 9.12 -8.74 2.68
CA PHE A 36 8.44 -8.39 1.44
C PHE A 36 9.00 -7.05 0.95
N ASP A 37 8.76 -6.75 -0.32
CA ASP A 37 9.15 -5.47 -0.91
C ASP A 37 7.90 -4.66 -1.25
N VAL A 38 7.88 -3.41 -0.82
CA VAL A 38 6.77 -2.49 -1.08
C VAL A 38 7.17 -1.54 -2.20
N HIS A 39 6.27 -1.35 -3.15
CA HIS A 39 6.47 -0.46 -4.29
C HIS A 39 5.58 0.75 -4.18
N VAL A 40 6.11 1.91 -4.54
CA VAL A 40 5.38 3.18 -4.55
C VAL A 40 5.65 3.93 -5.85
N SER A 41 4.75 4.87 -6.13
CA SER A 41 4.92 5.87 -7.18
C SER A 41 4.75 7.25 -6.56
N VAL A 42 5.17 8.29 -7.25
CA VAL A 42 4.97 9.66 -6.76
C VAL A 42 3.50 9.94 -6.48
N PRO A 43 2.56 9.63 -7.40
CA PRO A 43 1.14 9.87 -7.11
C PRO A 43 0.64 9.14 -5.86
N LEU A 44 1.09 7.91 -5.62
CA LEU A 44 0.65 7.15 -4.45
C LEU A 44 1.19 7.76 -3.16
N VAL A 45 2.46 8.14 -3.14
CA VAL A 45 3.06 8.79 -1.96
C VAL A 45 2.36 10.11 -1.65
N LEU A 46 2.04 10.88 -2.69
CA LEU A 46 1.29 12.14 -2.51
C LEU A 46 -0.10 11.88 -1.93
N GLU A 47 -0.76 10.80 -2.34
CA GLU A 47 -2.03 10.43 -1.76
C GLU A 47 -1.89 10.01 -0.29
N TYR A 48 -0.87 9.22 0.04
CA TYR A 48 -0.59 8.86 1.43
C TYR A 48 -0.48 10.14 2.29
N GLU A 49 0.33 11.09 1.84
CA GLU A 49 0.56 12.33 2.57
C GLU A 49 -0.73 13.14 2.70
N GLU A 50 -1.46 13.31 1.60
CA GLU A 50 -2.71 14.08 1.60
C GLU A 50 -3.72 13.51 2.60
N VAL A 51 -3.94 12.20 2.57
CA VAL A 51 -4.92 11.56 3.44
C VAL A 51 -4.48 11.58 4.90
N LEU A 52 -3.18 11.34 5.16
CA LEU A 52 -2.63 11.44 6.51
C LEU A 52 -2.79 12.84 7.09
N LEU A 53 -2.47 13.88 6.31
CA LEU A 53 -2.62 15.27 6.74
C LEU A 53 -4.09 15.60 7.01
N ARG A 54 -4.99 15.17 6.13
CA ARG A 54 -6.42 15.42 6.28
C ARG A 54 -6.99 14.78 7.54
N GLN A 55 -6.53 13.60 7.89
CA GLN A 55 -7.02 12.83 9.03
C GLN A 55 -6.12 12.92 10.27
N ARG A 56 -5.07 13.73 10.23
CA ARG A 56 -4.06 13.73 11.28
C ARG A 56 -4.59 13.98 12.69
N VAL A 57 -5.59 14.86 12.81
CA VAL A 57 -6.15 15.19 14.13
C VAL A 57 -6.85 13.97 14.73
N GLN A 58 -7.68 13.28 13.95
CA GLN A 58 -8.37 12.07 14.40
C GLN A 58 -7.39 10.94 14.71
N LEU A 59 -6.24 10.92 14.00
CA LEU A 59 -5.22 9.90 14.20
C LEU A 59 -4.24 10.25 15.33
N GLY A 60 -4.34 11.45 15.90
CA GLY A 60 -3.42 11.88 16.94
C GLY A 60 -2.02 12.22 16.43
N LEU A 61 -1.89 12.63 15.18
CA LEU A 61 -0.60 12.93 14.55
C LEU A 61 -0.40 14.43 14.39
N THR A 62 0.84 14.87 14.56
CA THR A 62 1.25 16.25 14.19
C THR A 62 1.64 16.27 12.71
N GLN A 63 1.82 17.48 12.17
CA GLN A 63 2.37 17.61 10.81
C GLN A 63 3.76 16.99 10.71
N GLN A 64 4.56 17.15 11.76
CA GLN A 64 5.91 16.57 11.78
C GLN A 64 5.85 15.04 11.79
N ASP A 65 4.90 14.46 12.53
CA ASP A 65 4.70 13.00 12.52
C ASP A 65 4.39 12.49 11.13
N VAL A 66 3.55 13.21 10.38
CA VAL A 66 3.23 12.83 9.00
C VAL A 66 4.46 12.92 8.10
N THR A 67 5.22 14.00 8.21
CA THR A 67 6.45 14.17 7.43
C THR A 67 7.43 13.03 7.72
N ASP A 68 7.64 12.71 8.99
CA ASP A 68 8.56 11.65 9.40
C ASP A 68 8.11 10.28 8.89
N LEU A 69 6.80 10.02 8.93
CA LEU A 69 6.24 8.76 8.43
C LEU A 69 6.43 8.64 6.92
N ILE A 70 6.13 9.69 6.17
CA ILE A 70 6.31 9.69 4.71
C ILE A 70 7.78 9.53 4.35
N ASP A 71 8.69 10.21 5.04
CA ASP A 71 10.12 10.07 4.81
C ASP A 71 10.58 8.63 5.04
N ALA A 72 10.10 7.99 6.11
CA ALA A 72 10.43 6.61 6.42
C ALA A 72 9.89 5.65 5.34
N ILE A 73 8.66 5.85 4.89
CA ILE A 73 8.08 5.05 3.82
C ILE A 73 8.90 5.20 2.55
N CYS A 74 9.25 6.42 2.18
CA CYS A 74 10.05 6.66 0.97
C CYS A 74 11.43 6.01 1.06
N ALA A 75 12.03 5.97 2.24
CA ALA A 75 13.36 5.37 2.44
C ALA A 75 13.33 3.85 2.37
N LEU A 76 12.19 3.21 2.68
CA LEU A 76 12.09 1.77 2.83
C LEU A 76 11.33 1.08 1.68
N THR A 77 10.98 1.82 0.63
CA THR A 77 10.19 1.29 -0.47
C THR A 77 10.90 1.48 -1.81
N HIS A 78 10.41 0.76 -2.82
CA HIS A 78 10.93 0.84 -4.17
C HIS A 78 10.09 1.83 -4.99
N HIS A 79 10.74 2.81 -5.60
CA HIS A 79 10.09 3.89 -6.31
C HIS A 79 10.00 3.61 -7.81
N HIS A 80 8.83 3.87 -8.40
CA HIS A 80 8.59 3.67 -9.82
C HIS A 80 8.03 4.93 -10.47
N ARG A 81 8.44 5.15 -11.71
CA ARG A 81 7.77 6.11 -12.58
C ARG A 81 6.70 5.36 -13.34
N ILE A 82 5.49 5.92 -13.36
CA ILE A 82 4.37 5.33 -14.05
C ILE A 82 4.05 6.18 -15.28
N TYR A 83 4.07 5.55 -16.45
CA TYR A 83 3.69 6.17 -17.70
C TYR A 83 2.35 5.62 -18.14
N PHE A 84 1.37 6.48 -18.28
CA PHE A 84 0.03 6.07 -18.68
C PHE A 84 0.04 5.66 -20.15
N LEU A 85 -0.08 4.36 -20.40
CA LEU A 85 -0.07 3.84 -21.76
C LEU A 85 -1.31 3.05 -22.11
N TRP A 86 -2.28 2.94 -21.18
CA TRP A 86 -3.43 2.10 -21.40
C TRP A 86 -4.70 2.72 -20.81
N ARG A 87 -5.83 2.18 -21.24
CA ARG A 87 -7.13 2.68 -20.82
C ARG A 87 -7.35 2.42 -19.33
N PRO A 88 -8.02 3.35 -18.64
CA PRO A 88 -8.46 3.07 -17.29
C PRO A 88 -9.30 1.79 -17.22
N TYR A 89 -8.98 0.94 -16.28
CA TYR A 89 -9.69 -0.32 -16.04
C TYR A 89 -10.68 -0.19 -14.89
N LEU A 90 -10.31 0.56 -13.86
CA LEU A 90 -11.10 0.74 -12.65
C LEU A 90 -11.88 2.06 -12.71
N ARG A 91 -12.97 2.13 -11.92
CA ARG A 91 -13.81 3.32 -11.89
C ARG A 91 -13.15 4.54 -11.29
N ASP A 92 -12.45 4.33 -10.17
CA ASP A 92 -11.84 5.41 -9.41
C ASP A 92 -10.41 5.61 -9.87
N ALA A 93 -10.05 6.86 -10.18
CA ALA A 93 -8.70 7.20 -10.61
C ALA A 93 -7.65 6.87 -9.54
N LYS A 94 -8.01 6.93 -8.27
CA LYS A 94 -7.10 6.58 -7.18
C LYS A 94 -6.80 5.09 -7.14
N ASP A 95 -7.82 4.26 -7.38
CA ASP A 95 -7.64 2.81 -7.46
C ASP A 95 -6.87 2.44 -8.71
N GLU A 96 -7.14 3.12 -9.82
CA GLU A 96 -6.43 2.92 -11.07
C GLU A 96 -4.93 3.17 -10.91
N MET A 97 -4.56 4.20 -10.16
CA MET A 97 -3.17 4.52 -9.85
C MET A 97 -2.47 3.38 -9.11
N VAL A 98 -3.16 2.75 -8.17
CA VAL A 98 -2.64 1.60 -7.42
C VAL A 98 -2.46 0.41 -8.35
N LEU A 99 -3.44 0.13 -9.20
CA LEU A 99 -3.37 -0.97 -10.17
C LEU A 99 -2.23 -0.77 -11.17
N GLU A 100 -2.10 0.43 -11.72
CA GLU A 100 -1.03 0.73 -12.68
C GLU A 100 0.35 0.50 -12.08
N LEU A 101 0.54 0.94 -10.84
CA LEU A 101 1.80 0.71 -10.14
C LEU A 101 2.06 -0.79 -9.96
N ALA A 102 1.06 -1.54 -9.52
CA ALA A 102 1.20 -2.97 -9.30
C ALA A 102 1.56 -3.71 -10.58
N VAL A 103 0.97 -3.34 -11.71
CA VAL A 103 1.28 -3.92 -13.01
C VAL A 103 2.69 -3.53 -13.46
N ALA A 104 3.02 -2.24 -13.38
CA ALA A 104 4.33 -1.75 -13.82
C ALA A 104 5.48 -2.33 -13.00
N ALA A 105 5.29 -2.50 -11.71
CA ALA A 105 6.29 -3.05 -10.80
C ALA A 105 6.26 -4.58 -10.74
N ARG A 106 5.37 -5.22 -11.48
CA ARG A 106 5.18 -6.68 -11.50
C ARG A 106 4.94 -7.23 -10.09
N CYS A 107 4.05 -6.57 -9.37
CA CYS A 107 3.73 -6.98 -8.01
C CYS A 107 2.87 -8.23 -7.98
N ASP A 108 2.99 -8.98 -6.88
CA ASP A 108 2.19 -10.17 -6.64
C ASP A 108 0.82 -9.82 -6.06
N CYS A 109 0.79 -8.79 -5.21
CA CYS A 109 -0.41 -8.44 -4.45
C CYS A 109 -0.62 -6.94 -4.34
N ILE A 110 -1.90 -6.56 -4.27
CA ILE A 110 -2.35 -5.27 -3.75
C ILE A 110 -2.93 -5.54 -2.36
N ILE A 111 -2.47 -4.79 -1.37
CA ILE A 111 -2.96 -4.92 0.01
C ILE A 111 -3.95 -3.79 0.26
N THR A 112 -5.21 -4.14 0.46
CA THR A 112 -6.30 -3.17 0.60
C THR A 112 -7.44 -3.75 1.43
N TYR A 113 -8.21 -2.87 2.06
CA TYR A 113 -9.48 -3.25 2.71
C TYR A 113 -10.68 -3.10 1.78
N ASN A 114 -10.49 -2.46 0.61
CA ASN A 114 -11.57 -2.22 -0.37
C ASN A 114 -11.43 -3.14 -1.57
N ARG A 115 -11.56 -4.45 -1.34
CA ARG A 115 -11.34 -5.44 -2.40
C ARG A 115 -12.28 -5.28 -3.60
N ARG A 116 -13.51 -4.81 -3.38
CA ARG A 116 -14.49 -4.60 -4.45
C ARG A 116 -13.99 -3.62 -5.50
N ASP A 117 -13.21 -2.63 -5.08
CA ASP A 117 -12.70 -1.59 -5.96
C ASP A 117 -11.66 -2.13 -6.94
N PHE A 118 -11.14 -3.32 -6.67
CA PHE A 118 -10.13 -3.98 -7.50
C PHE A 118 -10.66 -5.28 -8.13
N ALA A 119 -11.98 -5.43 -8.25
CA ALA A 119 -12.57 -6.63 -8.85
C ALA A 119 -12.05 -6.83 -10.28
N GLY A 120 -11.63 -8.05 -10.58
CA GLY A 120 -11.17 -8.42 -11.93
C GLY A 120 -9.69 -8.22 -12.19
N VAL A 121 -8.93 -7.66 -11.23
CA VAL A 121 -7.49 -7.42 -11.45
C VAL A 121 -6.67 -8.71 -11.46
N GLU A 122 -7.25 -9.83 -11.05
CA GLU A 122 -6.61 -11.15 -11.08
C GLU A 122 -6.15 -11.53 -12.49
N LYS A 123 -6.81 -11.02 -13.51
CA LYS A 123 -6.40 -11.27 -14.91
C LYS A 123 -5.04 -10.67 -15.25
N PHE A 124 -4.54 -9.75 -14.44
CA PHE A 124 -3.20 -9.19 -14.58
C PHE A 124 -2.17 -9.95 -13.75
N GLY A 125 -2.56 -11.06 -13.13
CA GLY A 125 -1.69 -11.84 -12.26
C GLY A 125 -1.52 -11.24 -10.87
N ILE A 126 -2.42 -10.34 -10.47
CA ILE A 126 -2.33 -9.64 -9.19
C ILE A 126 -3.41 -10.15 -8.25
N ARG A 127 -3.01 -10.51 -7.04
CA ARG A 127 -3.94 -10.93 -5.99
C ARG A 127 -4.29 -9.74 -5.12
N VAL A 128 -5.52 -9.71 -4.60
CA VAL A 128 -5.98 -8.65 -3.72
C VAL A 128 -6.23 -9.24 -2.35
N LEU A 129 -5.48 -8.78 -1.36
CA LEU A 129 -5.52 -9.30 0.00
C LEU A 129 -5.65 -8.14 1.00
N ASP A 130 -6.25 -8.40 2.15
CA ASP A 130 -6.11 -7.45 3.24
C ASP A 130 -4.81 -7.73 4.02
N ALA A 131 -4.48 -6.84 4.95
CA ALA A 131 -3.22 -6.94 5.69
C ALA A 131 -3.11 -8.25 6.48
N ARG A 132 -4.21 -8.68 7.10
CA ARG A 132 -4.23 -9.91 7.87
C ARG A 132 -3.97 -11.13 7.01
N GLU A 133 -4.67 -11.22 5.88
CA GLU A 133 -4.49 -12.35 4.95
C GLU A 133 -3.06 -12.43 4.44
N PHE A 134 -2.50 -11.29 4.07
CA PHE A 134 -1.13 -11.25 3.59
C PHE A 134 -0.13 -11.71 4.67
N LEU A 135 -0.27 -11.19 5.88
CA LEU A 135 0.62 -11.57 6.99
C LEU A 135 0.50 -13.06 7.34
N GLN A 136 -0.70 -13.63 7.22
CA GLN A 136 -0.89 -15.05 7.41
C GLN A 136 -0.15 -15.86 6.34
N GLU A 137 -0.21 -15.43 5.09
CA GLU A 137 0.48 -16.11 3.98
C GLU A 137 1.99 -16.12 4.15
N ILE A 138 2.58 -15.04 4.64
CA ILE A 138 4.03 -14.97 4.82
C ILE A 138 4.50 -15.51 6.16
N GLY A 139 3.55 -16.06 6.98
CA GLY A 139 3.89 -16.69 8.24
C GLY A 139 4.13 -15.73 9.40
N GLU A 140 3.68 -14.49 9.31
CA GLU A 140 3.85 -13.47 10.35
C GLU A 140 2.64 -13.39 11.30
N LEU A 141 1.53 -14.01 10.95
CA LEU A 141 0.35 -14.19 11.80
C LEU A 141 -0.15 -15.63 11.70
N ALA A 142 -0.72 -16.11 12.79
CA ALA A 142 -1.33 -17.44 12.83
C ALA A 142 -2.64 -17.49 12.03
#